data_3893807d1ff4a7d1f2549759b2c3634a
#
_entry.id   3893807d1ff4a7d1f2549759b2c3634a
#
_cell.length_a   1.000
_cell.length_b   1.000
_cell.length_c   1.000
_cell.angle_alpha   90.00
_cell.angle_beta   90.00
_cell.angle_gamma   90.00
#
_symmetry.space_group_name_H-M   'P 1'
#
loop_
_entity.id
_entity.type
_entity.pdbx_description
1 polymer ?
#
loop_
_entity_poly.entity_id
_entity_poly.type
_entity_poly.pdbx_seq_one_letter_code
_entity_poly.pdbx_strand_id
1 'polypeptide(L)'
;MSYFIKWSSQSSKFLEKLQKDTAVRSLDKLDEVKANPFRYLEHYEGDSGYKLRIGNYRLIVDINFRDKILFIRVFDKRSRI
;
A
#
# COMPACT_ATOMS: atom_id res chain seq x y z
N MET A 1 6.41 -12.07 -12.07
CA MET A 1 5.81 -10.91 -12.74
C MET A 1 5.40 -9.87 -11.72
N SER A 2 5.64 -8.60 -12.02
CA SER A 2 5.27 -7.51 -11.12
C SER A 2 3.80 -7.12 -11.30
N TYR A 3 3.20 -6.71 -10.19
CA TYR A 3 1.89 -6.08 -10.20
C TYR A 3 2.04 -4.60 -10.53
N PHE A 4 0.95 -3.97 -10.94
CA PHE A 4 0.89 -2.51 -11.12
C PHE A 4 0.25 -1.88 -9.89
N ILE A 5 0.73 -0.71 -9.49
CA ILE A 5 0.19 0.00 -8.34
C ILE A 5 -0.70 1.13 -8.82
N LYS A 6 -1.91 1.18 -8.28
CA LYS A 6 -2.84 2.29 -8.48
C LYS A 6 -3.18 2.89 -7.12
N TRP A 7 -3.42 4.17 -7.10
CA TRP A 7 -3.66 4.93 -5.88
C TRP A 7 -5.08 5.46 -5.83
N SER A 8 -5.72 5.34 -4.66
CA SER A 8 -6.97 6.05 -4.42
C SER A 8 -6.69 7.55 -4.27
N SER A 9 -7.72 8.36 -4.35
CA SER A 9 -7.60 9.79 -4.13
C SER A 9 -7.03 10.09 -2.73
N GLN A 10 -7.53 9.39 -1.71
CA GLN A 10 -7.03 9.57 -0.33
C GLN A 10 -5.56 9.20 -0.21
N SER A 11 -5.16 8.05 -0.73
CA SER A 11 -3.79 7.58 -0.59
C SER A 11 -2.81 8.45 -1.38
N SER A 12 -3.20 8.91 -2.56
CA SER A 12 -2.39 9.80 -3.37
C SER A 12 -2.15 11.13 -2.66
N LYS A 13 -3.21 11.71 -2.08
CA LYS A 13 -3.10 12.97 -1.34
C LYS A 13 -2.26 12.80 -0.09
N PHE A 14 -2.39 11.68 0.60
CA PHE A 14 -1.60 11.41 1.80
C PHE A 14 -0.12 11.33 1.45
N LEU A 15 0.22 10.63 0.38
CA LEU A 15 1.60 10.50 -0.10
C LEU A 15 2.20 11.89 -0.40
N GLU A 16 1.43 12.76 -1.04
CA GLU A 16 1.90 14.10 -1.39
C GLU A 16 2.23 14.96 -0.16
N LYS A 17 1.57 14.69 0.97
CA LYS A 17 1.78 15.44 2.21
C LYS A 17 2.92 14.92 3.05
N LEU A 18 3.47 13.76 2.73
CA LEU A 18 4.57 13.19 3.48
C LEU A 18 5.86 13.96 3.21
N GLN A 19 6.75 13.97 4.21
CA GLN A 19 8.10 14.44 3.99
C GLN A 19 8.76 13.58 2.91
N LYS A 20 9.65 14.19 2.16
CA LYS A 20 10.28 13.56 1.01
C LYS A 20 10.93 12.22 1.36
N ASP A 21 11.68 12.17 2.46
CA ASP A 21 12.36 10.94 2.90
C ASP A 21 11.37 9.80 3.11
N THR A 22 10.28 10.10 3.79
CA THR A 22 9.24 9.11 4.10
C THR A 22 8.52 8.67 2.82
N ALA A 23 8.24 9.62 1.94
CA ALA A 23 7.58 9.31 0.66
C ALA A 23 8.46 8.38 -0.19
N VAL A 24 9.74 8.68 -0.31
CA VAL A 24 10.69 7.86 -1.08
C VAL A 24 10.78 6.47 -0.47
N ARG A 25 10.90 6.37 0.85
CA ARG A 25 10.97 5.07 1.53
C ARG A 25 9.71 4.25 1.30
N SER A 26 8.56 4.91 1.29
CA SER A 26 7.29 4.24 1.04
C SER A 26 7.20 3.71 -0.40
N LEU A 27 7.64 4.52 -1.36
CA LEU A 27 7.65 4.11 -2.77
C LEU A 27 8.64 2.98 -3.02
N ASP A 28 9.80 3.01 -2.38
CA ASP A 28 10.79 1.94 -2.49
C ASP A 28 10.23 0.63 -1.93
N LYS A 29 9.52 0.70 -0.81
CA LYS A 29 8.88 -0.47 -0.24
C LYS A 29 7.81 -1.03 -1.17
N LEU A 30 7.03 -0.16 -1.79
CA LEU A 30 6.00 -0.59 -2.73
C LEU A 30 6.59 -1.22 -4.00
N ASP A 31 7.78 -0.81 -4.40
CA ASP A 31 8.48 -1.47 -5.51
C ASP A 31 8.83 -2.92 -5.16
N GLU A 32 9.21 -3.19 -3.91
CA GLU A 32 9.43 -4.56 -3.46
C GLU A 32 8.12 -5.34 -3.38
N VAL A 33 7.08 -4.70 -2.85
CA VAL A 33 5.76 -5.33 -2.68
C VAL A 33 5.16 -5.73 -4.02
N LYS A 34 5.24 -4.86 -5.03
CA LYS A 34 4.65 -5.18 -6.34
C LYS A 34 5.34 -6.35 -7.02
N ALA A 35 6.61 -6.59 -6.71
CA ALA A 35 7.34 -7.72 -7.26
C ALA A 35 6.93 -9.03 -6.59
N ASN A 36 6.57 -8.99 -5.31
CA ASN A 36 6.21 -10.18 -4.54
C ASN A 36 5.20 -9.83 -3.44
N PRO A 37 3.93 -9.58 -3.80
CA PRO A 37 2.95 -9.06 -2.84
C PRO A 37 2.74 -9.94 -1.62
N PHE A 38 2.70 -11.26 -1.82
CA PHE A 38 2.36 -12.17 -0.72
C PHE A 38 3.46 -12.34 0.31
N ARG A 39 4.63 -11.82 0.03
CA ARG A 39 5.71 -11.77 1.01
C ARG A 39 5.46 -10.68 2.04
N TYR A 40 4.78 -9.60 1.67
CA TYR A 40 4.64 -8.39 2.47
C TYR A 40 3.22 -8.11 2.94
N LEU A 41 2.23 -8.50 2.14
CA LEU A 41 0.83 -8.20 2.42
C LEU A 41 0.22 -9.27 3.31
N GLU A 42 -0.50 -8.82 4.34
CA GLU A 42 -1.24 -9.71 5.23
C GLU A 42 -2.73 -9.49 5.02
N HIS A 43 -3.50 -10.56 5.04
CA HIS A 43 -4.95 -10.45 4.97
C HIS A 43 -5.46 -9.57 6.12
N TYR A 44 -6.31 -8.60 5.81
CA TYR A 44 -6.86 -7.70 6.81
C TYR A 44 -8.12 -8.33 7.38
N GLU A 45 -8.04 -8.80 8.61
CA GLU A 45 -9.13 -9.49 9.26
C GLU A 45 -10.37 -8.60 9.33
N GLY A 46 -11.52 -9.14 8.91
CA GLY A 46 -12.77 -8.39 8.87
C GLY A 46 -12.93 -7.52 7.64
N ASP A 47 -12.01 -7.61 6.69
CA ASP A 47 -12.05 -6.82 5.44
C ASP A 47 -11.60 -7.73 4.30
N SER A 48 -12.03 -7.40 3.09
CA SER A 48 -11.62 -8.15 1.89
C SER A 48 -10.21 -7.79 1.41
N GLY A 49 -9.62 -6.72 1.95
CA GLY A 49 -8.31 -6.24 1.53
C GLY A 49 -7.17 -6.80 2.34
N TYR A 50 -6.01 -6.27 2.08
CA TYR A 50 -4.77 -6.65 2.74
C TYR A 50 -4.15 -5.43 3.38
N LYS A 51 -3.38 -5.66 4.44
CA LYS A 51 -2.68 -4.58 5.12
C LYS A 51 -1.19 -4.67 4.84
N LEU A 52 -0.57 -3.51 4.74
CA LEU A 52 0.87 -3.36 4.60
C LEU A 52 1.34 -2.33 5.61
N ARG A 53 2.38 -2.68 6.35
CA ARG A 53 2.96 -1.78 7.33
C ARG A 53 4.27 -1.20 6.81
N ILE A 54 4.36 0.12 6.80
CA ILE A 54 5.59 0.83 6.44
C ILE A 54 5.90 1.81 7.57
N GLY A 55 6.86 1.44 8.45
CA GLY A 55 7.18 2.27 9.60
C GLY A 55 5.97 2.50 10.49
N ASN A 56 5.63 3.78 10.71
CA ASN A 56 4.48 4.19 11.52
C ASN A 56 3.18 4.30 10.72
N TYR A 57 3.20 3.88 9.48
CA TYR A 57 2.07 3.99 8.57
C TYR A 57 1.51 2.62 8.23
N ARG A 58 0.25 2.62 7.83
CA ARG A 58 -0.43 1.42 7.37
C ARG A 58 -1.15 1.72 6.06
N LEU A 59 -1.07 0.77 5.16
CA LEU A 59 -1.80 0.84 3.90
C LEU A 59 -2.81 -0.30 3.85
N ILE A 60 -3.98 -0.01 3.30
CA ILE A 60 -4.96 -1.03 2.98
C ILE A 60 -4.95 -1.18 1.46
N VAL A 61 -4.72 -2.39 1.01
CA VAL A 61 -4.50 -2.70 -0.40
C VAL A 61 -5.52 -3.71 -0.88
N ASP A 62 -6.19 -3.41 -1.98
CA ASP A 62 -7.04 -4.37 -2.66
C ASP A 62 -6.26 -4.98 -3.81
N ILE A 63 -6.36 -6.29 -3.98
CA ILE A 63 -5.63 -6.99 -5.03
C ILE A 63 -6.59 -7.41 -6.12
N ASN A 64 -6.30 -7.00 -7.34
CA ASN A 64 -6.95 -7.53 -8.52
C ASN A 64 -6.01 -8.57 -9.14
N PHE A 65 -6.29 -9.83 -8.89
CA PHE A 65 -5.44 -10.94 -9.35
C PHE A 65 -5.47 -11.10 -10.86
N ARG A 66 -6.60 -10.79 -11.45
CA ARG A 66 -6.79 -10.95 -12.89
C ARG A 66 -5.94 -9.96 -13.67
N ASP A 67 -5.99 -8.70 -13.27
CA ASP A 67 -5.29 -7.62 -13.98
C ASP A 67 -3.92 -7.30 -13.36
N LYS A 68 -3.56 -8.01 -12.30
CA LYS A 68 -2.29 -7.81 -11.60
C LYS A 68 -2.14 -6.38 -11.10
N ILE A 69 -3.16 -5.90 -10.39
CA ILE A 69 -3.19 -4.54 -9.86
C ILE A 69 -3.25 -4.58 -8.34
N LEU A 70 -2.42 -3.78 -7.70
CA LEU A 70 -2.50 -3.48 -6.28
C LEU A 70 -3.08 -2.07 -6.15
N PHE A 71 -4.31 -1.99 -5.66
CA PHE A 71 -4.98 -0.71 -5.45
C PHE A 71 -4.78 -0.26 -4.02
N ILE A 72 -4.04 0.83 -3.83
CA ILE A 72 -3.81 1.40 -2.50
C ILE A 72 -5.06 2.18 -2.10
N ARG A 73 -5.92 1.52 -1.32
CA ARG A 73 -7.21 2.08 -0.93
C ARG A 73 -7.07 3.15 0.15
N VAL A 74 -6.25 2.86 1.17
CA VAL A 74 -6.02 3.76 2.30
C VAL A 74 -4.53 3.82 2.58
N PHE A 75 -4.05 5.01 2.88
CA PHE A 75 -2.68 5.26 3.35
C PHE A 75 -2.77 6.26 4.49
N ASP A 76 -2.43 5.83 5.70
CA ASP A 76 -2.52 6.72 6.86
C ASP A 76 -1.64 6.22 7.99
N LYS A 77 -1.58 6.97 9.07
CA LYS A 77 -0.89 6.54 10.28
C LYS A 77 -1.55 5.30 10.85
N ARG A 78 -0.74 4.39 11.39
CA ARG A 78 -1.24 3.15 11.99
C ARG A 78 -2.32 3.39 13.04
N SER A 79 -2.19 4.46 13.80
CA SER A 79 -3.14 4.79 14.87
C SER A 79 -4.52 5.21 14.36
N ARG A 80 -4.65 5.50 13.07
CA ARG A 80 -5.90 5.97 12.46
C ARG A 80 -6.66 4.90 11.68
N ILE A 81 -6.08 3.71 11.56
CA ILE A 81 -6.68 2.65 10.77
C ILE A 81 -7.07 1.48 11.66
#